data_489adfd1ae042766eff640a2c56a717d
#
_entry.id   489adfd1ae042766eff640a2c56a717d
#
_cell.length_a   1.000
_cell.length_b   1.000
_cell.length_c   1.000
_cell.angle_alpha   90.00
_cell.angle_beta   90.00
_cell.angle_gamma   90.00
#
_symmetry.space_group_name_H-M   'P 1'
#
loop_
_entity.id
_entity.type
_entity.pdbx_description
1 polymer ?
#
loop_
_entity_poly.entity_id
_entity_poly.type
_entity_poly.pdbx_seq_one_letter_code
_entity_poly.pdbx_strand_id
1 'polypeptide(L)'
;VLGMGTGPTGMGMSDTDAIDLVELGIDRGVTYIDTAPGYQRAQEQLGQTVPRRRDEIFLVTKTNTSNAGEAIEQLETSLRTLGTDAVDLCYVHSLGHQDVDQVLAKDGALAGLREAQRRGLTRYVGFTAHHKPGWSQRVLQEVDIDVVMLALNFADHHTYAFDRTVLPAAVAQNTGVAAMKVFGGALEMKYETTEAEDARPSAMRA
;
A
#
# COMPACT_ATOMS: atom_id res chain seq x y z
N VAL A 1 -13.82 -3.86 3.63
CA VAL A 1 -12.84 -4.94 3.40
C VAL A 1 -11.69 -4.73 4.37
N LEU A 2 -11.25 -5.79 5.05
CA LEU A 2 -10.05 -5.78 5.89
C LEU A 2 -8.85 -6.18 5.02
N GLY A 3 -7.75 -5.40 5.12
CA GLY A 3 -6.50 -5.68 4.46
C GLY A 3 -5.37 -6.02 5.44
N MET A 4 -4.38 -6.75 4.98
CA MET A 4 -3.16 -7.08 5.69
C MET A 4 -1.97 -6.43 5.00
N GLY A 5 -1.22 -5.61 5.74
CA GLY A 5 0.06 -5.06 5.29
C GLY A 5 1.23 -5.92 5.76
N THR A 6 2.14 -6.24 4.87
CA THR A 6 3.26 -7.17 5.14
C THR A 6 4.57 -6.49 5.52
N GLY A 7 4.58 -5.17 5.72
CA GLY A 7 5.79 -4.48 6.18
C GLY A 7 6.38 -5.08 7.47
N PRO A 8 5.59 -5.28 8.53
CA PRO A 8 6.09 -5.90 9.76
C PRO A 8 6.59 -7.34 9.58
N THR A 9 5.99 -8.13 8.71
CA THR A 9 6.42 -9.51 8.47
C THR A 9 7.83 -9.56 7.85
N GLY A 10 8.06 -8.77 6.81
CA GLY A 10 9.36 -8.71 6.14
C GLY A 10 10.49 -8.17 7.01
N MET A 11 10.16 -7.27 7.96
CA MET A 11 11.16 -6.57 8.79
C MET A 11 11.51 -7.28 10.10
N GLY A 12 10.71 -8.21 10.59
CA GLY A 12 10.92 -8.74 11.93
C GLY A 12 10.43 -10.16 12.21
N MET A 13 9.76 -10.81 11.27
CA MET A 13 9.27 -12.19 11.45
C MET A 13 10.19 -13.21 10.77
N SER A 14 10.21 -14.43 11.30
CA SER A 14 10.76 -15.57 10.55
C SER A 14 9.91 -15.83 9.31
N ASP A 15 10.49 -16.49 8.30
CA ASP A 15 9.73 -16.78 7.07
C ASP A 15 8.56 -17.70 7.36
N THR A 16 8.74 -18.69 8.21
CA THR A 16 7.66 -19.62 8.61
C THR A 16 6.51 -18.88 9.26
N ASP A 17 6.79 -18.03 10.27
CA ASP A 17 5.74 -17.29 10.97
C ASP A 17 5.02 -16.30 10.05
N ALA A 18 5.77 -15.67 9.14
CA ALA A 18 5.20 -14.72 8.17
C ALA A 18 4.28 -15.42 7.16
N ILE A 19 4.69 -16.57 6.65
CA ILE A 19 3.89 -17.40 5.72
C ILE A 19 2.63 -17.89 6.45
N ASP A 20 2.78 -18.47 7.64
CA ASP A 20 1.65 -18.99 8.43
C ASP A 20 0.64 -17.88 8.77
N LEU A 21 1.13 -16.68 9.09
CA LEU A 21 0.26 -15.52 9.36
C LEU A 21 -0.54 -15.12 8.12
N VAL A 22 0.09 -15.07 6.95
CA VAL A 22 -0.59 -14.72 5.69
C VAL A 22 -1.62 -15.79 5.33
N GLU A 23 -1.25 -17.06 5.38
CA GLU A 23 -2.16 -18.18 5.12
C GLU A 23 -3.37 -18.14 6.06
N LEU A 24 -3.14 -17.97 7.37
CA LEU A 24 -4.21 -17.82 8.35
C LEU A 24 -5.11 -16.61 8.05
N GLY A 25 -4.51 -15.48 7.64
CA GLY A 25 -5.26 -14.29 7.26
C GLY A 25 -6.22 -14.57 6.10
N ILE A 26 -5.74 -15.21 5.05
CA ILE A 26 -6.55 -15.59 3.89
C ILE A 26 -7.66 -16.57 4.31
N ASP A 27 -7.34 -17.58 5.12
CA ASP A 27 -8.33 -18.54 5.64
C ASP A 27 -9.42 -17.89 6.51
N ARG A 28 -9.13 -16.73 7.10
CA ARG A 28 -10.09 -15.92 7.86
C ARG A 28 -10.79 -14.86 7.03
N GLY A 29 -10.61 -14.87 5.69
CA GLY A 29 -11.30 -13.98 4.76
C GLY A 29 -10.61 -12.62 4.53
N VAL A 30 -9.35 -12.48 4.89
CA VAL A 30 -8.55 -11.32 4.46
C VAL A 30 -8.22 -11.50 2.98
N THR A 31 -8.74 -10.61 2.14
CA THR A 31 -8.52 -10.70 0.69
C THR A 31 -7.54 -9.64 0.18
N TYR A 32 -7.39 -8.50 0.82
CA TYR A 32 -6.50 -7.43 0.40
C TYR A 32 -5.14 -7.60 1.06
N ILE A 33 -4.11 -7.99 0.28
CA ILE A 33 -2.75 -8.22 0.77
C ILE A 33 -1.82 -7.16 0.18
N ASP A 34 -1.23 -6.33 1.04
CA ASP A 34 -0.38 -5.22 0.69
C ASP A 34 1.10 -5.50 0.99
N THR A 35 1.94 -5.35 -0.03
CA THR A 35 3.40 -5.48 0.10
C THR A 35 4.14 -4.33 -0.64
N ALA A 36 5.45 -4.33 -0.57
CA ALA A 36 6.33 -3.42 -1.32
C ALA A 36 7.77 -3.97 -1.40
N PRO A 37 8.55 -3.61 -2.45
CA PRO A 37 9.97 -3.95 -2.54
C PRO A 37 10.79 -3.48 -1.33
N GLY A 38 10.41 -2.32 -0.75
CA GLY A 38 11.09 -1.75 0.42
C GLY A 38 10.78 -2.44 1.76
N TYR A 39 9.94 -3.48 1.78
CA TYR A 39 9.57 -4.21 3.00
C TYR A 39 10.50 -5.40 3.27
N GLN A 40 11.78 -5.25 2.96
CA GLN A 40 12.82 -6.27 3.12
C GLN A 40 12.37 -7.62 2.50
N ARG A 41 12.15 -8.65 3.31
CA ARG A 41 11.82 -10.01 2.86
C ARG A 41 10.33 -10.27 2.58
N ALA A 42 9.47 -9.25 2.72
CA ALA A 42 8.02 -9.46 2.63
C ALA A 42 7.57 -10.06 1.28
N GLN A 43 8.17 -9.64 0.16
CA GLN A 43 7.81 -10.17 -1.14
C GLN A 43 8.29 -11.62 -1.35
N GLU A 44 9.47 -11.98 -0.86
CA GLU A 44 9.98 -13.35 -0.88
C GLU A 44 9.12 -14.28 -0.02
N GLN A 45 8.71 -13.82 1.15
CA GLN A 45 7.78 -14.55 2.03
C GLN A 45 6.43 -14.77 1.35
N LEU A 46 5.84 -13.72 0.77
CA LEU A 46 4.59 -13.81 0.01
C LEU A 46 4.72 -14.70 -1.23
N GLY A 47 5.85 -14.72 -1.89
CA GLY A 47 6.12 -15.58 -3.05
C GLY A 47 5.98 -17.07 -2.77
N GLN A 48 5.97 -17.49 -1.50
CA GLN A 48 5.69 -18.86 -1.09
C GLN A 48 4.18 -19.17 -1.07
N THR A 49 3.34 -18.16 -0.89
CA THR A 49 1.87 -18.28 -0.80
C THR A 49 1.17 -17.89 -2.10
N VAL A 50 1.58 -16.78 -2.71
CA VAL A 50 0.91 -16.19 -3.88
C VAL A 50 0.66 -17.18 -5.02
N PRO A 51 1.63 -18.00 -5.49
CA PRO A 51 1.38 -18.90 -6.64
C PRO A 51 0.26 -19.91 -6.40
N ARG A 52 0.00 -20.25 -5.14
CA ARG A 52 -1.03 -21.24 -4.78
C ARG A 52 -2.39 -20.62 -4.49
N ARG A 53 -2.41 -19.35 -4.06
CA ARG A 53 -3.61 -18.69 -3.54
C ARG A 53 -3.93 -17.37 -4.26
N ARG A 54 -3.35 -17.16 -5.47
CA ARG A 54 -3.47 -15.92 -6.23
C ARG A 54 -4.92 -15.49 -6.46
N ASP A 55 -5.80 -16.42 -6.76
CA ASP A 55 -7.20 -16.16 -7.09
C ASP A 55 -8.07 -15.81 -5.86
N GLU A 56 -7.54 -16.02 -4.65
CA GLU A 56 -8.25 -15.73 -3.40
C GLU A 56 -7.98 -14.31 -2.89
N ILE A 57 -6.98 -13.61 -3.47
CA ILE A 57 -6.48 -12.34 -2.94
C ILE A 57 -6.50 -11.22 -3.97
N PHE A 58 -6.70 -10.01 -3.46
CA PHE A 58 -6.42 -8.76 -4.15
C PHE A 58 -5.00 -8.35 -3.76
N LEU A 59 -4.04 -8.63 -4.64
CA LEU A 59 -2.61 -8.46 -4.39
C LEU A 59 -2.15 -7.06 -4.77
N VAL A 60 -1.45 -6.41 -3.85
CA VAL A 60 -1.01 -5.03 -4.01
C VAL A 60 0.49 -4.93 -3.80
N THR A 61 1.18 -4.24 -4.71
CA THR A 61 2.58 -3.86 -4.55
C THR A 61 2.80 -2.37 -4.84
N LYS A 62 4.04 -1.92 -4.79
CA LYS A 62 4.41 -0.50 -4.94
C LYS A 62 5.70 -0.38 -5.74
N THR A 63 5.91 0.82 -6.31
CA THR A 63 7.20 1.23 -6.88
C THR A 63 7.73 2.44 -6.12
N ASN A 64 9.02 2.48 -5.88
CA ASN A 64 9.66 3.54 -5.07
C ASN A 64 10.57 4.40 -5.95
N THR A 65 9.98 4.99 -6.98
CA THR A 65 10.67 5.86 -7.94
C THR A 65 9.71 6.90 -8.49
N SER A 66 10.26 7.99 -9.02
CA SER A 66 9.51 9.00 -9.77
C SER A 66 9.58 8.81 -11.29
N ASN A 67 10.38 7.83 -11.80
CA ASN A 67 10.66 7.60 -13.23
C ASN A 67 9.83 6.45 -13.80
N ALA A 68 9.36 6.59 -15.04
CA ALA A 68 8.52 5.61 -15.72
C ALA A 68 9.20 4.27 -15.96
N GLY A 69 10.42 4.30 -16.52
CA GLY A 69 11.18 3.09 -16.85
C GLY A 69 11.50 2.27 -15.60
N GLU A 70 12.00 2.95 -14.56
CA GLU A 70 12.30 2.32 -13.28
C GLU A 70 11.04 1.78 -12.58
N ALA A 71 9.89 2.46 -12.71
CA ALA A 71 8.64 1.98 -12.13
C ALA A 71 8.21 0.64 -12.76
N ILE A 72 8.32 0.52 -14.07
CA ILE A 72 8.02 -0.74 -14.78
C ILE A 72 9.01 -1.84 -14.35
N GLU A 73 10.31 -1.56 -14.32
CA GLU A 73 11.34 -2.53 -13.94
C GLU A 73 11.16 -3.03 -12.49
N GLN A 74 10.85 -2.12 -11.56
CA GLN A 74 10.56 -2.48 -10.17
C GLN A 74 9.32 -3.35 -10.05
N LEU A 75 8.25 -3.04 -10.82
CA LEU A 75 7.06 -3.87 -10.85
C LEU A 75 7.36 -5.27 -11.43
N GLU A 76 8.05 -5.36 -12.56
CA GLU A 76 8.44 -6.65 -13.16
C GLU A 76 9.30 -7.48 -12.19
N THR A 77 10.19 -6.83 -11.43
CA THR A 77 10.98 -7.49 -10.39
C THR A 77 10.10 -8.00 -9.27
N SER A 78 9.13 -7.19 -8.80
CA SER A 78 8.15 -7.61 -7.79
C SER A 78 7.33 -8.81 -8.26
N LEU A 79 6.87 -8.82 -9.51
CA LEU A 79 6.10 -9.93 -10.08
C LEU A 79 6.91 -11.24 -10.06
N ARG A 80 8.20 -11.18 -10.47
CA ARG A 80 9.08 -12.35 -10.40
C ARG A 80 9.27 -12.85 -8.97
N THR A 81 9.48 -11.95 -8.00
CA THR A 81 9.67 -12.30 -6.59
C THR A 81 8.39 -12.90 -5.97
N LEU A 82 7.24 -12.36 -6.35
CA LEU A 82 5.93 -12.82 -5.89
C LEU A 82 5.46 -14.10 -6.59
N GLY A 83 6.10 -14.50 -7.69
CA GLY A 83 5.72 -15.70 -8.45
C GLY A 83 4.37 -15.56 -9.15
N THR A 84 4.07 -14.39 -9.74
CA THR A 84 2.82 -14.10 -10.45
C THR A 84 3.08 -13.24 -11.69
N ASP A 85 2.19 -13.31 -12.66
CA ASP A 85 2.29 -12.50 -13.90
C ASP A 85 1.70 -11.10 -13.74
N ALA A 86 0.83 -10.89 -12.74
CA ALA A 86 0.19 -9.61 -12.51
C ALA A 86 -0.22 -9.41 -11.03
N VAL A 87 -0.26 -8.13 -10.63
CA VAL A 87 -0.91 -7.70 -9.39
C VAL A 87 -2.24 -7.02 -9.68
N ASP A 88 -3.12 -6.92 -8.68
CA ASP A 88 -4.37 -6.18 -8.85
C ASP A 88 -4.14 -4.68 -8.80
N LEU A 89 -3.19 -4.22 -8.00
CA LEU A 89 -2.93 -2.79 -7.83
C LEU A 89 -1.45 -2.52 -7.62
N CYS A 90 -0.93 -1.53 -8.33
CA CYS A 90 0.41 -1.01 -8.11
C CYS A 90 0.37 0.48 -7.76
N TYR A 91 1.01 0.83 -6.64
CA TYR A 91 1.10 2.20 -6.19
C TYR A 91 2.45 2.85 -6.48
N VAL A 92 2.46 4.16 -6.75
CA VAL A 92 3.62 5.01 -6.46
C VAL A 92 3.72 5.14 -4.93
N HIS A 93 4.81 4.66 -4.35
CA HIS A 93 4.98 4.54 -2.91
C HIS A 93 5.34 5.87 -2.26
N SER A 94 4.62 6.22 -1.17
CA SER A 94 4.97 7.38 -0.33
C SER A 94 5.16 8.67 -1.13
N LEU A 95 4.13 9.11 -1.84
CA LEU A 95 4.16 10.27 -2.74
C LEU A 95 4.86 11.48 -2.10
N GLY A 96 4.71 11.70 -0.81
CA GLY A 96 5.37 12.78 -0.09
C GLY A 96 6.90 12.71 -0.04
N HIS A 97 7.50 11.57 -0.38
CA HIS A 97 8.96 11.37 -0.51
C HIS A 97 9.45 11.43 -1.95
N GLN A 98 8.54 11.44 -2.91
CA GLN A 98 8.85 11.49 -4.34
C GLN A 98 9.02 12.93 -4.83
N ASP A 99 9.61 13.10 -5.98
CA ASP A 99 9.52 14.32 -6.76
C ASP A 99 8.16 14.32 -7.50
N VAL A 100 7.20 15.09 -7.00
CA VAL A 100 5.84 15.09 -7.55
C VAL A 100 5.78 15.65 -8.98
N ASP A 101 6.68 16.57 -9.34
CA ASP A 101 6.75 17.09 -10.71
C ASP A 101 7.20 16.00 -11.67
N GLN A 102 8.21 15.22 -11.26
CA GLN A 102 8.66 14.08 -12.05
C GLN A 102 7.63 12.94 -12.05
N VAL A 103 6.95 12.66 -10.93
CA VAL A 103 5.87 11.64 -10.88
C VAL A 103 4.76 11.95 -11.90
N LEU A 104 4.42 13.22 -12.10
CA LEU A 104 3.40 13.69 -13.02
C LEU A 104 3.91 13.92 -14.46
N ALA A 105 5.22 13.91 -14.69
CA ALA A 105 5.80 14.09 -16.00
C ALA A 105 5.40 12.98 -16.99
N LYS A 106 5.54 13.24 -18.31
CA LYS A 106 5.24 12.25 -19.36
C LYS A 106 6.09 10.98 -19.29
N ASP A 107 7.28 11.09 -18.73
CA ASP A 107 8.20 9.99 -18.42
C ASP A 107 8.24 9.67 -16.92
N GLY A 108 7.22 10.09 -16.17
CA GLY A 108 7.10 9.90 -14.74
C GLY A 108 6.51 8.56 -14.33
N ALA A 109 6.59 8.25 -13.04
CA ALA A 109 6.19 6.96 -12.51
C ALA A 109 4.72 6.62 -12.79
N LEU A 110 3.79 7.59 -12.73
CA LEU A 110 2.38 7.32 -13.04
C LEU A 110 2.18 6.95 -14.52
N ALA A 111 2.90 7.61 -15.44
CA ALA A 111 2.88 7.23 -16.85
C ALA A 111 3.43 5.82 -17.08
N GLY A 112 4.51 5.46 -16.36
CA GLY A 112 5.06 4.10 -16.36
C GLY A 112 4.07 3.05 -15.84
N LEU A 113 3.39 3.33 -14.74
CA LEU A 113 2.37 2.41 -14.21
C LEU A 113 1.13 2.30 -15.11
N ARG A 114 0.74 3.37 -15.80
CA ARG A 114 -0.33 3.30 -16.83
C ARG A 114 0.10 2.47 -18.04
N GLU A 115 1.39 2.51 -18.43
CA GLU A 115 1.94 1.59 -19.45
C GLU A 115 1.93 0.15 -18.92
N ALA A 116 2.37 -0.10 -17.69
CA ALA A 116 2.31 -1.41 -17.05
C ALA A 116 0.87 -1.96 -17.01
N GLN A 117 -0.12 -1.09 -16.75
CA GLN A 117 -1.54 -1.44 -16.78
C GLN A 117 -1.98 -1.87 -18.20
N ARG A 118 -1.57 -1.15 -19.25
CA ARG A 118 -1.89 -1.53 -20.64
C ARG A 118 -1.22 -2.86 -21.04
N ARG A 119 -0.07 -3.17 -20.46
CA ARG A 119 0.64 -4.46 -20.65
C ARG A 119 0.04 -5.60 -19.82
N GLY A 120 -0.94 -5.33 -18.94
CA GLY A 120 -1.57 -6.31 -18.07
C GLY A 120 -0.75 -6.70 -16.83
N LEU A 121 0.31 -5.97 -16.49
CA LEU A 121 1.14 -6.23 -15.31
C LEU A 121 0.48 -5.80 -14.00
N THR A 122 -0.44 -4.86 -14.07
CA THR A 122 -1.30 -4.44 -12.96
C THR A 122 -2.70 -4.11 -13.49
N ARG A 123 -3.73 -4.35 -12.69
CA ARG A 123 -5.11 -4.02 -13.04
C ARG A 123 -5.47 -2.57 -12.72
N TYR A 124 -4.98 -2.06 -11.60
CA TYR A 124 -5.23 -0.70 -11.12
C TYR A 124 -3.94 0.02 -10.79
N VAL A 125 -3.98 1.35 -10.83
CA VAL A 125 -2.86 2.24 -10.56
C VAL A 125 -3.25 3.28 -9.50
N GLY A 126 -2.33 3.57 -8.59
CA GLY A 126 -2.58 4.54 -7.55
C GLY A 126 -1.33 5.12 -6.92
N PHE A 127 -1.50 5.77 -5.78
CA PHE A 127 -0.39 6.20 -4.95
C PHE A 127 -0.69 6.03 -3.47
N THR A 128 0.36 6.01 -2.64
CA THR A 128 0.23 6.03 -1.18
C THR A 128 0.75 7.35 -0.62
N ALA A 129 0.16 7.86 0.45
CA ALA A 129 0.60 9.10 1.08
C ALA A 129 0.52 9.04 2.60
N HIS A 130 1.60 9.53 3.25
CA HIS A 130 1.75 9.62 4.70
C HIS A 130 1.80 11.07 5.20
N HIS A 131 2.16 12.01 4.33
CA HIS A 131 2.32 13.44 4.61
C HIS A 131 2.21 14.24 3.30
N LYS A 132 2.32 15.58 3.37
CA LYS A 132 2.20 16.49 2.23
C LYS A 132 0.88 16.32 1.45
N PRO A 133 -0.29 16.52 2.08
CA PRO A 133 -1.58 16.31 1.43
C PRO A 133 -1.78 17.14 0.16
N GLY A 134 -1.16 18.33 0.06
CA GLY A 134 -1.22 19.16 -1.14
C GLY A 134 -0.67 18.47 -2.41
N TRP A 135 0.32 17.58 -2.27
CA TRP A 135 0.82 16.81 -3.40
C TRP A 135 -0.19 15.75 -3.85
N SER A 136 -0.84 15.11 -2.90
CA SER A 136 -1.91 14.14 -3.18
C SER A 136 -3.10 14.81 -3.87
N GLN A 137 -3.49 16.01 -3.41
CA GLN A 137 -4.54 16.80 -4.07
C GLN A 137 -4.16 17.16 -5.50
N ARG A 138 -2.92 17.61 -5.72
CA ARG A 138 -2.42 17.96 -7.04
C ARG A 138 -2.46 16.76 -8.00
N VAL A 139 -1.98 15.59 -7.56
CA VAL A 139 -2.04 14.37 -8.39
C VAL A 139 -3.48 14.03 -8.76
N LEU A 140 -4.41 14.06 -7.81
CA LEU A 140 -5.83 13.83 -8.09
C LEU A 140 -6.44 14.85 -9.06
N GLN A 141 -5.98 16.09 -9.05
CA GLN A 141 -6.48 17.13 -9.97
C GLN A 141 -5.94 17.01 -11.39
N GLU A 142 -4.73 16.49 -11.57
CA GLU A 142 -4.04 16.46 -12.86
C GLU A 142 -4.18 15.14 -13.61
N VAL A 143 -4.41 14.01 -12.90
CA VAL A 143 -4.48 12.67 -13.51
C VAL A 143 -5.54 11.79 -12.87
N ASP A 144 -6.15 10.93 -13.67
CA ASP A 144 -7.05 9.90 -13.16
C ASP A 144 -6.28 8.87 -12.33
N ILE A 145 -6.77 8.57 -11.14
CA ILE A 145 -6.20 7.61 -10.19
C ILE A 145 -7.27 6.61 -9.79
N ASP A 146 -6.95 5.31 -9.89
CA ASP A 146 -7.92 4.27 -9.56
C ASP A 146 -8.09 4.12 -8.05
N VAL A 147 -6.98 4.15 -7.29
CA VAL A 147 -7.00 3.96 -5.82
C VAL A 147 -5.95 4.85 -5.16
N VAL A 148 -6.29 5.43 -4.00
CA VAL A 148 -5.33 6.07 -3.09
C VAL A 148 -5.26 5.33 -1.76
N MET A 149 -4.06 5.17 -1.20
CA MET A 149 -3.88 4.68 0.16
C MET A 149 -3.37 5.81 1.04
N LEU A 150 -4.14 6.19 2.04
CA LEU A 150 -3.91 7.35 2.88
C LEU A 150 -3.71 6.95 4.35
N ALA A 151 -2.80 7.63 5.04
CA ALA A 151 -2.74 7.56 6.50
C ALA A 151 -3.98 8.26 7.08
N LEU A 152 -4.91 7.47 7.58
CA LEU A 152 -6.17 7.96 8.14
C LEU A 152 -6.32 7.46 9.57
N ASN A 153 -6.08 8.32 10.54
CA ASN A 153 -6.24 8.06 11.95
C ASN A 153 -6.54 9.34 12.72
N PHE A 154 -6.94 9.20 13.98
CA PHE A 154 -7.37 10.33 14.81
C PHE A 154 -6.24 11.34 15.10
N ALA A 155 -4.98 10.91 15.13
CA ALA A 155 -3.86 11.80 15.39
C ALA A 155 -3.49 12.62 14.14
N ASP A 156 -3.41 11.97 12.97
CA ASP A 156 -3.09 12.63 11.70
C ASP A 156 -4.18 13.59 11.23
N HIS A 157 -5.43 13.44 11.72
CA HIS A 157 -6.49 14.42 11.54
C HIS A 157 -6.06 15.85 11.93
N HIS A 158 -5.24 15.98 12.96
CA HIS A 158 -4.75 17.28 13.43
C HIS A 158 -3.42 17.72 12.79
N THR A 159 -2.72 16.81 12.12
CA THR A 159 -1.39 17.07 11.56
C THR A 159 -1.44 17.24 10.04
N TYR A 160 -1.95 16.26 9.32
CA TYR A 160 -1.98 16.24 7.87
C TYR A 160 -3.38 16.42 7.29
N ALA A 161 -4.41 16.14 8.06
CA ALA A 161 -5.81 16.34 7.70
C ALA A 161 -6.21 15.72 6.35
N PHE A 162 -5.68 14.54 6.01
CA PHE A 162 -6.05 13.82 4.78
C PHE A 162 -7.57 13.57 4.68
N ASP A 163 -8.22 13.34 5.81
CA ASP A 163 -9.66 13.16 5.93
C ASP A 163 -10.46 14.38 5.49
N ARG A 164 -9.90 15.59 5.65
CA ARG A 164 -10.56 16.86 5.28
C ARG A 164 -10.15 17.37 3.90
N THR A 165 -9.00 16.95 3.40
CA THR A 165 -8.39 17.53 2.20
C THR A 165 -8.36 16.57 1.03
N VAL A 166 -7.78 15.39 1.19
CA VAL A 166 -7.55 14.44 0.10
C VAL A 166 -8.73 13.47 -0.04
N LEU A 167 -9.26 12.97 1.07
CA LEU A 167 -10.38 12.02 1.05
C LEU A 167 -11.61 12.58 0.32
N PRO A 168 -12.07 13.83 0.57
CA PRO A 168 -13.20 14.39 -0.18
C PRO A 168 -12.93 14.50 -1.68
N ALA A 169 -11.69 14.86 -2.07
CA ALA A 169 -11.30 14.96 -3.47
C ALA A 169 -11.31 13.58 -4.16
N ALA A 170 -10.76 12.55 -3.51
CA ALA A 170 -10.77 11.19 -4.01
C ALA A 170 -12.21 10.66 -4.19
N VAL A 171 -13.08 10.88 -3.21
CA VAL A 171 -14.50 10.47 -3.26
C VAL A 171 -15.23 11.19 -4.40
N ALA A 172 -15.01 12.49 -4.58
CA ALA A 172 -15.66 13.25 -5.66
C ALA A 172 -15.28 12.78 -7.07
N GLN A 173 -14.10 12.16 -7.21
CA GLN A 173 -13.59 11.60 -8.47
C GLN A 173 -13.88 10.09 -8.61
N ASN A 174 -14.63 9.50 -7.68
CA ASN A 174 -14.86 8.06 -7.65
C ASN A 174 -13.56 7.22 -7.55
N THR A 175 -12.51 7.78 -6.97
CA THR A 175 -11.25 7.11 -6.69
C THR A 175 -11.42 6.20 -5.46
N GLY A 176 -11.02 4.94 -5.55
CA GLY A 176 -11.03 4.01 -4.42
C GLY A 176 -10.10 4.49 -3.30
N VAL A 177 -10.48 4.26 -2.05
CA VAL A 177 -9.69 4.68 -0.89
C VAL A 177 -9.37 3.50 0.02
N ALA A 178 -8.08 3.30 0.29
CA ALA A 178 -7.59 2.40 1.32
C ALA A 178 -7.04 3.22 2.50
N ALA A 179 -7.52 2.92 3.71
CA ALA A 179 -7.01 3.53 4.94
C ALA A 179 -5.83 2.69 5.47
N MET A 180 -4.70 3.34 5.73
CA MET A 180 -3.57 2.72 6.42
C MET A 180 -3.27 3.42 7.74
N LYS A 181 -2.52 2.75 8.62
CA LYS A 181 -2.10 3.28 9.93
C LYS A 181 -3.28 3.75 10.78
N VAL A 182 -4.42 3.08 10.69
CA VAL A 182 -5.68 3.46 11.36
C VAL A 182 -5.51 3.60 12.87
N PHE A 183 -4.55 2.89 13.46
CA PHE A 183 -4.19 2.96 14.88
C PHE A 183 -2.84 3.71 15.12
N GLY A 184 -2.44 4.60 14.22
CA GLY A 184 -1.24 5.42 14.38
C GLY A 184 0.07 4.81 13.82
N GLY A 185 0.04 3.60 13.31
CA GLY A 185 1.21 2.91 12.70
C GLY A 185 1.93 1.98 13.68
N ALA A 186 2.62 0.98 13.13
CA ALA A 186 3.17 -0.12 13.90
C ALA A 186 4.61 0.09 14.41
N LEU A 187 5.39 0.97 13.80
CA LEU A 187 6.83 1.07 14.09
C LEU A 187 7.18 1.92 15.32
N GLU A 188 6.31 2.85 15.71
CA GLU A 188 6.57 3.77 16.82
C GLU A 188 5.67 3.52 18.04
N MET A 189 4.63 2.73 17.90
CA MET A 189 3.76 2.37 19.00
C MET A 189 4.29 1.12 19.68
N LYS A 190 5.15 1.32 20.67
CA LYS A 190 5.40 0.30 21.69
C LYS A 190 4.12 0.19 22.52
N TYR A 191 3.28 -0.78 22.17
CA TYR A 191 2.23 -1.22 23.09
C TYR A 191 2.95 -1.95 24.23
N GLU A 192 3.29 -1.22 25.28
CA GLU A 192 3.64 -1.88 26.54
C GLU A 192 2.34 -2.53 27.02
N THR A 193 2.25 -3.83 26.83
CA THR A 193 1.26 -4.65 27.51
C THR A 193 1.67 -4.72 28.97
N THR A 194 1.34 -3.68 29.74
CA THR A 194 1.27 -3.85 31.19
C THR A 194 0.09 -4.75 31.43
N GLU A 195 0.44 -5.94 31.85
CA GLU A 195 -0.46 -6.96 32.36
C GLU A 195 -1.91 -6.86 31.86
N ALA A 196 -2.22 -7.75 30.97
CA ALA A 196 -3.56 -8.19 30.65
C ALA A 196 -4.49 -7.17 29.99
N GLU A 197 -5.43 -7.68 29.58
CA GLU A 197 -6.82 -7.40 29.24
C GLU A 197 -7.17 -6.07 28.57
N ASP A 198 -6.37 -5.03 28.71
CA ASP A 198 -6.74 -3.70 28.24
C ASP A 198 -5.71 -2.93 27.42
N ALA A 199 -4.72 -3.60 26.86
CA ALA A 199 -3.74 -2.98 25.98
C ALA A 199 -4.30 -2.61 24.59
N ARG A 200 -5.61 -2.70 24.38
CA ARG A 200 -6.22 -2.16 23.17
C ARG A 200 -6.18 -0.64 23.19
N PRO A 201 -5.70 0.02 22.13
CA PRO A 201 -5.78 1.47 22.02
C PRO A 201 -7.19 1.97 22.32
N SER A 202 -7.31 3.14 22.91
CA SER A 202 -8.60 3.74 23.23
C SER A 202 -9.54 3.86 22.00
N ALA A 203 -8.96 3.98 20.81
CA ALA A 203 -9.67 3.96 19.52
C ALA A 203 -10.38 2.63 19.22
N MET A 204 -10.03 1.54 19.89
CA MET A 204 -10.72 0.24 19.77
C MET A 204 -11.83 0.05 20.80
N ARG A 205 -12.01 0.99 21.71
CA ARG A 205 -13.00 0.92 22.79
C ARG A 205 -14.26 1.73 22.53
N ALA A 206 -14.30 2.50 21.44
CA ALA A 206 -15.42 3.37 21.09
C ALA A 206 -16.41 2.69 20.13
#